data_be7dd64d507e9863d0751bce9426aaf6
#
_entry.id   be7dd64d507e9863d0751bce9426aaf6
#
_cell.length_a   1.000
_cell.length_b   1.000
_cell.length_c   1.000
_cell.angle_alpha   90.00
_cell.angle_beta   90.00
_cell.angle_gamma   90.00
#
_symmetry.space_group_name_H-M   'P 1'
#
loop_
_entity.id
_entity.type
_entity.pdbx_description
1 polymer ?
#
loop_
_entity_poly.entity_id
_entity_poly.type
_entity_poly.pdbx_seq_one_letter_code
_entity_poly.pdbx_strand_id
1 'polypeptide(L)'
;MNAVEKFKPKVMDLDMLSTREVEHGTIYEMNTPQGKAKMHSYPVFGGVELTFQEVTMKEIRHRAKPLEGMFEIHYCKEGRIECAFDNGKVLYMDENDISVGWKESPSYVHSTKFPTAFYKGINLSIYIPKAQEMVNKFVGNDSIDLREICNRFCNDFEFGF
;
A
#
# COMPACT_ATOMS: atom_id res chain seq x y z
N MET A 1 -3.04 2.11 -28.82
CA MET A 1 -3.39 2.25 -27.39
C MET A 1 -2.17 1.82 -26.60
N ASN A 2 -1.40 2.78 -26.11
CA ASN A 2 -0.15 2.50 -25.39
C ASN A 2 -0.49 1.84 -24.05
N ALA A 3 0.14 0.70 -23.81
CA ALA A 3 0.07 0.00 -22.53
C ALA A 3 0.35 1.01 -21.41
N VAL A 4 -0.58 1.16 -20.50
CA VAL A 4 -0.36 1.86 -19.23
C VAL A 4 0.80 1.12 -18.59
N GLU A 5 1.94 1.79 -18.48
CA GLU A 5 3.12 1.23 -17.81
C GLU A 5 2.68 0.91 -16.40
N LYS A 6 2.48 -0.38 -16.13
CA LYS A 6 1.96 -0.85 -14.85
C LYS A 6 2.99 -0.44 -13.79
N PHE A 7 2.60 0.50 -12.96
CA PHE A 7 3.33 0.77 -11.74
C PHE A 7 3.27 -0.51 -10.91
N LYS A 8 4.41 -1.19 -10.77
CA LYS A 8 4.55 -2.32 -9.85
C LYS A 8 5.14 -1.78 -8.56
N PRO A 9 4.32 -1.53 -7.53
CA PRO A 9 4.89 -1.28 -6.22
C PRO A 9 5.74 -2.50 -5.86
N LYS A 10 7.02 -2.32 -5.61
CA LYS A 10 7.87 -3.34 -4.98
C LYS A 10 7.44 -3.49 -3.52
N VAL A 11 6.21 -3.90 -3.30
CA VAL A 11 5.61 -3.99 -1.98
C VAL A 11 6.19 -5.15 -1.18
N MET A 12 6.75 -6.15 -1.86
CA MET A 12 7.34 -7.31 -1.20
C MET A 12 8.49 -7.86 -2.05
N ASP A 13 9.70 -7.71 -1.55
CA ASP A 13 10.86 -8.47 -2.03
C ASP A 13 10.84 -9.82 -1.32
N LEU A 14 9.94 -10.69 -1.77
CA LEU A 14 9.79 -12.03 -1.22
C LEU A 14 10.12 -13.03 -2.31
N ASP A 15 11.19 -13.77 -2.13
CA ASP A 15 11.62 -14.89 -2.99
C ASP A 15 10.52 -15.97 -3.16
N MET A 16 9.41 -15.84 -2.44
CA MET A 16 8.29 -16.78 -2.41
C MET A 16 7.00 -16.19 -2.98
N LEU A 17 7.05 -15.00 -3.58
CA LEU A 17 5.87 -14.34 -4.14
C LEU A 17 5.64 -14.79 -5.58
N SER A 18 4.56 -15.50 -5.84
CA SER A 18 4.07 -15.73 -7.19
C SER A 18 3.20 -14.57 -7.66
N THR A 19 3.34 -14.21 -8.94
CA THR A 19 2.59 -13.13 -9.56
C THR A 19 1.85 -13.64 -10.76
N ARG A 20 0.56 -13.34 -10.87
CA ARG A 20 -0.28 -13.72 -11.99
C ARG A 20 -1.09 -12.51 -12.48
N GLU A 21 -0.91 -12.18 -13.75
CA GLU A 21 -1.74 -11.17 -14.42
C GLU A 21 -3.14 -11.73 -14.68
N VAL A 22 -4.16 -10.89 -14.44
CA VAL A 22 -5.56 -11.15 -14.73
C VAL A 22 -6.14 -10.02 -15.58
N GLU A 23 -7.35 -10.17 -16.11
CA GLU A 23 -7.94 -9.23 -17.09
C GLU A 23 -7.87 -7.76 -16.67
N HIS A 24 -8.11 -7.47 -15.39
CA HIS A 24 -8.16 -6.09 -14.88
C HIS A 24 -7.15 -5.79 -13.77
N GLY A 25 -6.16 -6.66 -13.53
CA GLY A 25 -5.24 -6.45 -12.43
C GLY A 25 -4.16 -7.51 -12.31
N THR A 26 -3.59 -7.59 -11.12
CA THR A 26 -2.52 -8.53 -10.79
C THR A 26 -2.85 -9.23 -9.48
N ILE A 27 -2.66 -10.55 -9.43
CA ILE A 27 -2.75 -11.33 -8.21
C ILE A 27 -1.34 -11.66 -7.75
N TYR A 28 -1.06 -11.34 -6.49
CA TYR A 28 0.17 -11.72 -5.79
C TYR A 28 -0.18 -12.77 -4.73
N GLU A 29 0.52 -13.88 -4.73
CA GLU A 29 0.27 -14.98 -3.77
C GLU A 29 1.59 -15.42 -3.15
N MET A 30 1.58 -15.57 -1.83
CA MET A 30 2.64 -16.15 -1.05
C MET A 30 2.10 -17.37 -0.31
N ASN A 31 2.78 -18.50 -0.46
CA ASN A 31 2.50 -19.73 0.26
C ASN A 31 3.77 -20.19 0.95
N THR A 32 3.75 -20.24 2.28
CA THR A 32 4.87 -20.65 3.10
C THR A 32 4.41 -21.68 4.15
N PRO A 33 5.33 -22.39 4.78
CA PRO A 33 5.00 -23.25 5.92
C PRO A 33 4.35 -22.47 7.10
N GLN A 34 4.58 -21.15 7.18
CA GLN A 34 4.05 -20.26 8.21
C GLN A 34 2.66 -19.74 7.90
N GLY A 35 2.18 -19.90 6.65
CA GLY A 35 0.86 -19.45 6.24
C GLY A 35 0.82 -18.91 4.81
N LYS A 36 -0.27 -18.20 4.50
CA LYS A 36 -0.56 -17.70 3.16
C LYS A 36 -0.88 -16.22 3.18
N ALA A 37 -0.51 -15.52 2.11
CA ALA A 37 -1.00 -14.18 1.82
C ALA A 37 -1.41 -14.09 0.36
N LYS A 38 -2.50 -13.38 0.11
CA LYS A 38 -3.02 -13.13 -1.23
C LYS A 38 -3.41 -11.67 -1.36
N MET A 39 -3.00 -11.05 -2.46
CA MET A 39 -3.35 -9.69 -2.79
C MET A 39 -3.89 -9.63 -4.22
N HIS A 40 -5.03 -8.96 -4.38
CA HIS A 40 -5.59 -8.63 -5.68
C HIS A 40 -5.44 -7.13 -5.89
N SER A 41 -4.63 -6.75 -6.84
CA SER A 41 -4.30 -5.37 -7.14
C SER A 41 -4.92 -4.94 -8.47
N TYR A 42 -5.58 -3.79 -8.46
CA TYR A 42 -6.29 -3.21 -9.60
C TYR A 42 -5.78 -1.80 -9.87
N PRO A 43 -5.24 -1.52 -11.06
CA PRO A 43 -4.94 -0.16 -11.44
C PRO A 43 -6.25 0.63 -11.61
N VAL A 44 -6.37 1.75 -10.90
CA VAL A 44 -7.54 2.65 -10.98
C VAL A 44 -7.31 3.67 -12.09
N PHE A 45 -6.19 4.38 -12.02
CA PHE A 45 -5.66 5.23 -13.09
C PHE A 45 -4.14 5.38 -12.91
N GLY A 46 -3.47 6.13 -13.79
CA GLY A 46 -2.02 6.26 -13.72
C GLY A 46 -1.52 6.70 -12.35
N GLY A 47 -0.72 5.86 -11.69
CA GLY A 47 -0.16 6.12 -10.36
C GLY A 47 -1.08 5.78 -9.19
N VAL A 48 -2.31 5.27 -9.42
CA VAL A 48 -3.23 4.86 -8.36
C VAL A 48 -3.61 3.40 -8.51
N GLU A 49 -3.47 2.65 -7.43
CA GLU A 49 -3.72 1.22 -7.35
C GLU A 49 -4.55 0.87 -6.11
N LEU A 50 -5.60 0.08 -6.32
CA LEU A 50 -6.45 -0.45 -5.26
C LEU A 50 -6.11 -1.92 -5.03
N THR A 51 -5.77 -2.29 -3.79
CA THR A 51 -5.36 -3.65 -3.44
C THR A 51 -6.26 -4.21 -2.34
N PHE A 52 -6.80 -5.40 -2.58
CA PHE A 52 -7.48 -6.22 -1.57
C PHE A 52 -6.50 -7.26 -1.04
N GLN A 53 -6.40 -7.35 0.28
CA GLN A 53 -5.43 -8.22 0.96
C GLN A 53 -6.16 -9.24 1.83
N GLU A 54 -5.71 -10.48 1.76
CA GLU A 54 -6.13 -11.56 2.65
C GLU A 54 -4.88 -12.31 3.13
N VAL A 55 -4.70 -12.40 4.44
CA VAL A 55 -3.51 -12.97 5.07
C VAL A 55 -3.93 -13.98 6.13
N THR A 56 -3.33 -15.17 6.11
CA THR A 56 -3.49 -16.24 7.11
C THR A 56 -2.11 -16.67 7.60
N MET A 57 -1.40 -15.75 8.25
CA MET A 57 -0.09 -15.98 8.87
C MET A 57 0.11 -14.99 10.03
N LYS A 58 1.17 -15.21 10.82
CA LYS A 58 1.44 -14.35 11.99
C LYS A 58 2.31 -13.14 11.70
N GLU A 59 3.20 -13.23 10.72
CA GLU A 59 4.17 -12.17 10.43
C GLU A 59 4.62 -12.21 8.97
N ILE A 60 4.84 -11.03 8.40
CA ILE A 60 5.54 -10.81 7.12
C ILE A 60 6.70 -9.85 7.39
N ARG A 61 7.90 -10.20 6.95
CA ARG A 61 9.06 -9.33 6.97
C ARG A 61 9.27 -8.70 5.60
N HIS A 62 9.47 -7.39 5.62
CA HIS A 62 9.66 -6.60 4.40
C HIS A 62 11.15 -6.31 4.20
N ARG A 63 11.63 -6.45 2.96
CA ARG A 63 13.02 -6.12 2.59
C ARG A 63 13.09 -4.94 1.62
N ALA A 64 11.98 -4.65 0.95
CA ALA A 64 11.92 -3.55 -0.01
C ALA A 64 11.78 -2.21 0.72
N LYS A 65 12.54 -1.21 0.28
CA LYS A 65 12.36 0.17 0.71
C LYS A 65 11.14 0.78 0.02
N PRO A 66 10.41 1.67 0.70
CA PRO A 66 9.31 2.39 0.08
C PRO A 66 9.80 3.26 -1.09
N LEU A 67 8.90 3.54 -1.99
CA LEU A 67 9.13 4.45 -3.10
C LEU A 67 8.81 5.88 -2.64
N GLU A 68 9.75 6.78 -2.84
CA GLU A 68 9.55 8.20 -2.55
C GLU A 68 8.36 8.75 -3.36
N GLY A 69 7.50 9.53 -2.73
CA GLY A 69 6.26 10.04 -3.33
C GLY A 69 5.09 9.06 -3.25
N MET A 70 5.19 7.99 -2.47
CA MET A 70 4.11 7.05 -2.24
C MET A 70 3.27 7.47 -1.04
N PHE A 71 1.97 7.64 -1.26
CA PHE A 71 0.96 7.86 -0.23
C PHE A 71 0.00 6.67 -0.18
N GLU A 72 -0.39 6.23 0.99
CA GLU A 72 -1.31 5.11 1.16
C GLU A 72 -2.46 5.44 2.10
N ILE A 73 -3.64 4.92 1.73
CA ILE A 73 -4.82 4.85 2.58
C ILE A 73 -5.08 3.37 2.82
N HIS A 74 -5.08 2.97 4.09
CA HIS A 74 -5.21 1.58 4.48
C HIS A 74 -6.44 1.40 5.38
N TYR A 75 -7.32 0.47 5.04
CA TYR A 75 -8.51 0.09 5.80
C TYR A 75 -8.37 -1.35 6.29
N CYS A 76 -8.44 -1.54 7.60
CA CYS A 76 -8.50 -2.86 8.24
C CYS A 76 -9.95 -3.35 8.24
N LYS A 77 -10.28 -4.30 7.36
CA LYS A 77 -11.64 -4.82 7.23
C LYS A 77 -11.96 -5.88 8.27
N GLU A 78 -11.03 -6.79 8.52
CA GLU A 78 -11.17 -7.90 9.48
C GLU A 78 -9.81 -8.21 10.11
N GLY A 79 -9.81 -8.58 11.38
CA GLY A 79 -8.61 -8.95 12.12
C GLY A 79 -7.86 -7.75 12.68
N ARG A 80 -6.54 -7.89 12.82
CA ARG A 80 -5.65 -6.87 13.37
C ARG A 80 -4.32 -6.87 12.63
N ILE A 81 -3.75 -5.70 12.43
CA ILE A 81 -2.43 -5.51 11.84
C ILE A 81 -1.56 -4.64 12.74
N GLU A 82 -0.28 -5.01 12.87
CA GLU A 82 0.75 -4.27 13.58
C GLU A 82 1.94 -4.08 12.66
N CYS A 83 2.20 -2.84 12.25
CA CYS A 83 3.31 -2.49 11.37
C CYS A 83 4.45 -1.90 12.20
N ALA A 84 5.57 -2.59 12.26
CA ALA A 84 6.77 -2.10 12.92
C ALA A 84 7.68 -1.38 11.92
N PHE A 85 8.05 -0.15 12.26
CA PHE A 85 8.92 0.70 11.46
C PHE A 85 10.37 0.60 11.93
N ASP A 86 11.31 0.92 11.04
CA ASP A 86 12.75 0.91 11.30
C ASP A 86 13.18 1.93 12.38
N ASN A 87 12.40 2.99 12.57
CA ASN A 87 12.60 3.99 13.63
C ASN A 87 12.06 3.57 15.00
N GLY A 88 11.58 2.32 15.15
CA GLY A 88 11.03 1.78 16.39
C GLY A 88 9.56 2.12 16.66
N LYS A 89 8.92 2.93 15.82
CA LYS A 89 7.47 3.17 15.91
C LYS A 89 6.68 1.93 15.51
N VAL A 90 5.49 1.78 16.04
CA VAL A 90 4.54 0.72 15.66
C VAL A 90 3.18 1.33 15.40
N LEU A 91 2.63 1.05 14.23
CA LEU A 91 1.24 1.35 13.89
C LEU A 91 0.37 0.15 14.22
N TYR A 92 -0.69 0.38 14.96
CA TYR A 92 -1.72 -0.61 15.28
C TYR A 92 -3.01 -0.25 14.56
N MET A 93 -3.65 -1.24 13.95
CA MET A 93 -4.98 -1.10 13.37
C MET A 93 -5.83 -2.29 13.77
N ASP A 94 -6.96 -2.03 14.37
CA ASP A 94 -8.01 -3.00 14.62
C ASP A 94 -9.07 -2.99 13.49
N GLU A 95 -10.04 -3.87 13.59
CA GLU A 95 -11.15 -3.94 12.63
C GLU A 95 -11.90 -2.61 12.54
N ASN A 96 -12.12 -2.14 11.32
CA ASN A 96 -12.71 -0.86 10.93
C ASN A 96 -11.82 0.37 11.08
N ASP A 97 -10.55 0.21 11.48
CA ASP A 97 -9.61 1.32 11.48
C ASP A 97 -9.16 1.69 10.07
N ILE A 98 -8.91 2.99 9.88
CA ILE A 98 -8.30 3.55 8.68
C ILE A 98 -7.02 4.26 9.08
N SER A 99 -5.93 4.00 8.35
CA SER A 99 -4.71 4.81 8.43
C SER A 99 -4.42 5.47 7.09
N VAL A 100 -3.86 6.67 7.15
CA VAL A 100 -3.37 7.39 5.99
C VAL A 100 -1.95 7.84 6.25
N GLY A 101 -1.09 7.83 5.24
CA GLY A 101 0.28 8.25 5.46
C GLY A 101 1.20 8.13 4.26
N TRP A 102 2.33 8.82 4.37
CA TRP A 102 3.41 8.71 3.43
C TRP A 102 4.24 7.45 3.70
N LYS A 103 4.61 6.75 2.64
CA LYS A 103 5.52 5.60 2.65
C LYS A 103 6.91 6.01 2.15
N GLU A 104 7.37 7.16 2.60
CA GLU A 104 8.65 7.74 2.20
C GLU A 104 9.74 7.47 3.26
N SER A 105 11.02 7.61 2.84
CA SER A 105 12.14 7.66 3.78
C SER A 105 11.97 8.88 4.74
N PRO A 106 12.40 8.82 6.03
CA PRO A 106 13.28 7.78 6.59
C PRO A 106 12.55 6.57 7.17
N SER A 107 11.23 6.61 7.32
CA SER A 107 10.49 5.55 8.00
C SER A 107 9.88 4.56 7.01
N TYR A 108 10.25 3.30 7.13
CA TYR A 108 9.64 2.22 6.36
C TYR A 108 9.28 1.03 7.25
N VAL A 109 8.23 0.31 6.88
CA VAL A 109 7.79 -0.89 7.60
C VAL A 109 8.79 -2.00 7.32
N HIS A 110 9.43 -2.54 8.36
CA HIS A 110 10.32 -3.69 8.24
C HIS A 110 9.64 -5.03 8.57
N SER A 111 8.57 -5.00 9.39
CA SER A 111 7.74 -6.18 9.63
C SER A 111 6.28 -5.79 9.86
N THR A 112 5.40 -6.69 9.42
CA THR A 112 3.97 -6.61 9.68
C THR A 112 3.55 -7.87 10.41
N LYS A 113 2.94 -7.71 11.60
CA LYS A 113 2.38 -8.80 12.40
C LYS A 113 0.87 -8.84 12.29
N PHE A 114 0.33 -10.03 12.35
CA PHE A 114 -1.10 -10.32 12.39
C PHE A 114 -1.41 -11.11 13.66
N PRO A 115 -1.73 -10.45 14.79
CA PRO A 115 -1.88 -11.10 16.09
C PRO A 115 -2.91 -12.23 16.11
N THR A 116 -3.98 -12.09 15.31
CA THR A 116 -5.02 -13.12 15.15
C THR A 116 -4.66 -14.22 14.16
N ALA A 117 -3.47 -14.15 13.53
CA ALA A 117 -3.05 -14.99 12.42
C ALA A 117 -4.01 -14.92 11.19
N PHE A 118 -4.85 -13.92 11.16
CA PHE A 118 -5.81 -13.65 10.10
C PHE A 118 -5.98 -12.14 9.91
N TYR A 119 -6.04 -11.69 8.66
CA TYR A 119 -6.22 -10.28 8.32
C TYR A 119 -6.87 -10.15 6.95
N LYS A 120 -7.83 -9.23 6.83
CA LYS A 120 -8.30 -8.71 5.54
C LYS A 120 -8.22 -7.19 5.56
N GLY A 121 -7.66 -6.63 4.50
CA GLY A 121 -7.53 -5.19 4.34
C GLY A 121 -7.73 -4.73 2.92
N ILE A 122 -7.94 -3.43 2.80
CA ILE A 122 -8.00 -2.71 1.52
C ILE A 122 -6.96 -1.60 1.58
N ASN A 123 -6.13 -1.50 0.56
CA ASN A 123 -5.12 -0.46 0.45
C ASN A 123 -5.29 0.30 -0.85
N LEU A 124 -5.31 1.62 -0.78
CA LEU A 124 -5.21 2.52 -1.91
C LEU A 124 -3.83 3.15 -1.92
N SER A 125 -3.00 2.75 -2.87
CA SER A 125 -1.65 3.28 -3.08
C SER A 125 -1.68 4.36 -4.15
N ILE A 126 -1.12 5.53 -3.84
CA ILE A 126 -1.07 6.69 -4.73
C ILE A 126 0.40 7.09 -4.91
N TYR A 127 0.95 6.85 -6.09
CA TYR A 127 2.25 7.37 -6.48
C TYR A 127 2.08 8.78 -7.03
N ILE A 128 2.32 9.76 -6.18
CA ILE A 128 1.99 11.18 -6.43
C ILE A 128 2.56 11.71 -7.74
N PRO A 129 3.85 11.48 -8.11
CA PRO A 129 4.37 12.05 -9.35
C PRO A 129 3.55 11.64 -10.58
N LYS A 130 3.15 10.38 -10.67
CA LYS A 130 2.39 9.87 -11.82
C LYS A 130 0.90 10.22 -11.73
N ALA A 131 0.32 10.18 -10.52
CA ALA A 131 -1.07 10.57 -10.30
C ALA A 131 -1.27 12.05 -10.61
N GLN A 132 -0.34 12.92 -10.19
CA GLN A 132 -0.36 14.36 -10.52
C GLN A 132 -0.35 14.62 -12.02
N GLU A 133 0.53 13.93 -12.77
CA GLU A 133 0.59 14.03 -14.23
C GLU A 133 -0.77 13.69 -14.87
N MET A 134 -1.44 12.65 -14.37
CA MET A 134 -2.76 12.24 -14.87
C MET A 134 -3.85 13.25 -14.51
N VAL A 135 -3.86 13.75 -13.27
CA VAL A 135 -4.82 14.80 -12.85
C VAL A 135 -4.68 16.04 -13.72
N ASN A 136 -3.46 16.51 -13.96
CA ASN A 136 -3.21 17.68 -14.80
C ASN A 136 -3.74 17.49 -16.22
N LYS A 137 -3.60 16.29 -16.78
CA LYS A 137 -4.16 15.96 -18.11
C LYS A 137 -5.70 15.97 -18.12
N PHE A 138 -6.35 15.53 -17.05
CA PHE A 138 -7.81 15.51 -16.97
C PHE A 138 -8.42 16.89 -16.69
N VAL A 139 -7.79 17.65 -15.79
CA VAL A 139 -8.31 18.96 -15.36
C VAL A 139 -7.87 20.08 -16.31
N GLY A 140 -6.83 19.85 -17.11
CA GLY A 140 -6.32 20.81 -18.10
C GLY A 140 -5.57 22.00 -17.50
N ASN A 141 -5.23 21.94 -16.21
CA ASN A 141 -4.42 22.95 -15.53
C ASN A 141 -3.72 22.36 -14.31
N ASP A 142 -2.76 23.09 -13.73
CA ASP A 142 -2.00 22.71 -12.55
C ASP A 142 -2.64 23.24 -11.23
N SER A 143 -3.96 23.43 -11.22
CA SER A 143 -4.66 24.03 -10.06
C SER A 143 -4.86 23.05 -8.90
N ILE A 144 -4.68 21.75 -9.11
CA ILE A 144 -4.82 20.71 -8.08
C ILE A 144 -3.44 20.17 -7.75
N ASP A 145 -2.99 20.40 -6.50
CA ASP A 145 -1.76 19.80 -5.95
C ASP A 145 -2.13 18.62 -5.07
N LEU A 146 -1.89 17.40 -5.58
CA LEU A 146 -2.19 16.18 -4.84
C LEU A 146 -1.34 16.02 -3.59
N ARG A 147 -0.06 16.47 -3.61
CA ARG A 147 0.81 16.41 -2.43
C ARG A 147 0.30 17.32 -1.32
N GLU A 148 -0.15 18.53 -1.65
CA GLU A 148 -0.77 19.42 -0.68
C GLU A 148 -2.04 18.81 -0.09
N ILE A 149 -2.89 18.21 -0.92
CA ILE A 149 -4.11 17.51 -0.46
C ILE A 149 -3.74 16.38 0.50
N CYS A 150 -2.81 15.50 0.13
CA CYS A 150 -2.38 14.39 0.99
C CYS A 150 -1.78 14.90 2.32
N ASN A 151 -0.99 15.98 2.30
CA ASN A 151 -0.41 16.56 3.51
C ASN A 151 -1.46 17.05 4.50
N ARG A 152 -2.62 17.52 4.02
CA ARG A 152 -3.74 17.94 4.90
C ARG A 152 -4.31 16.78 5.73
N PHE A 153 -4.16 15.54 5.29
CA PHE A 153 -4.57 14.36 6.05
C PHE A 153 -3.50 13.91 7.06
N CYS A 154 -2.25 14.33 6.90
CA CYS A 154 -1.15 13.88 7.74
C CYS A 154 -0.73 14.86 8.85
N ASN A 155 -1.29 16.10 8.90
CA ASN A 155 -1.16 17.13 9.96
C ASN A 155 0.03 16.93 10.93
N ASP A 156 1.24 17.19 10.47
CA ASP A 156 2.48 17.08 11.28
C ASP A 156 2.82 15.67 11.82
N PHE A 157 2.01 14.65 11.51
CA PHE A 157 2.30 13.24 11.79
C PHE A 157 2.64 12.52 10.49
N GLU A 158 3.61 11.61 10.55
CA GLU A 158 3.92 10.70 9.43
C GLU A 158 2.71 9.82 9.07
N PHE A 159 1.76 9.69 10.01
CA PHE A 159 0.50 8.96 9.85
C PHE A 159 -0.64 9.76 10.47
N GLY A 160 -1.71 9.99 9.72
CA GLY A 160 -3.00 10.42 10.24
C GLY A 160 -3.84 9.22 10.68
N PHE A 161 -4.56 9.35 11.76
CA PHE A 161 -5.56 8.39 12.26
C PHE A 161 -6.95 8.98 12.10
#